data_d4f25d941ec0964066d97230c3399c7a
#
_entry.id   d4f25d941ec0964066d97230c3399c7a
#
_cell.length_a   1.000
_cell.length_b   1.000
_cell.length_c   1.000
_cell.angle_alpha   90.00
_cell.angle_beta   90.00
_cell.angle_gamma   90.00
#
_symmetry.space_group_name_H-M   'P 1'
#
loop_
_entity.id
_entity.type
_entity.pdbx_description
1 polymer ?
#
loop_
_entity_poly.entity_id
_entity_poly.type
_entity_poly.pdbx_seq_one_letter_code
_entity_poly.pdbx_strand_id
1 'polypeptide(L)'
;MRIVIAGGHGQIALRLERLLAARGDEAAGIIRKPEQADELRRLGAEPVVLDLESASVEEVAERLEGADAAVFAAGAGPGSGVGRKETVDRAAAVLFADAAVRAGVRRFVIVSSMGADPAHEGDEVFDVYLRAKGEADAYVRGLDALDWTVLRPGRLTDDAGTGRVRLEAHTGGGPIPRDDVAAVLAELVDSPATAGLTLELISGPAPVSVAVKSVAGN
;
A
#
# COMPACT_ATOMS: atom_id res chain seq x y z
N MET A 1 8.53 11.29 10.64
CA MET A 1 7.76 11.57 9.40
C MET A 1 6.27 11.46 9.71
N ARG A 2 5.43 12.16 8.93
CA ARG A 2 3.97 11.95 8.92
C ARG A 2 3.59 11.10 7.71
N ILE A 3 3.01 9.93 7.94
CA ILE A 3 2.64 8.98 6.88
C ILE A 3 1.12 8.76 6.90
N VAL A 4 0.44 9.03 5.79
CA VAL A 4 -1.00 8.79 5.64
C VAL A 4 -1.23 7.48 4.89
N ILE A 5 -2.06 6.60 5.47
CA ILE A 5 -2.27 5.24 4.99
C ILE A 5 -3.74 5.06 4.61
N ALA A 6 -4.03 4.86 3.34
CA ALA A 6 -5.36 4.46 2.87
C ALA A 6 -5.63 2.99 3.22
N GLY A 7 -6.80 2.73 3.80
CA GLY A 7 -7.16 1.39 4.28
C GLY A 7 -6.58 1.04 5.65
N GLY A 8 -6.50 2.03 6.57
CA GLY A 8 -5.86 1.94 7.87
C GLY A 8 -6.30 0.78 8.76
N HIS A 9 -7.52 0.26 8.61
CA HIS A 9 -7.96 -0.95 9.34
C HIS A 9 -7.67 -2.27 8.60
N GLY A 10 -6.89 -2.22 7.50
CA GLY A 10 -6.43 -3.41 6.80
C GLY A 10 -5.35 -4.16 7.58
N GLN A 11 -5.27 -5.49 7.41
CA GLN A 11 -4.33 -6.33 8.15
C GLN A 11 -2.85 -5.94 7.97
N ILE A 12 -2.46 -5.45 6.79
CA ILE A 12 -1.11 -4.93 6.54
C ILE A 12 -0.97 -3.53 7.15
N ALA A 13 -1.99 -2.67 7.01
CA ALA A 13 -1.95 -1.30 7.51
C ALA A 13 -1.81 -1.24 9.04
N LEU A 14 -2.58 -2.03 9.80
CA LEU A 14 -2.48 -2.10 11.27
C LEU A 14 -1.07 -2.49 11.73
N ARG A 15 -0.40 -3.38 11.00
CA ARG A 15 0.98 -3.79 11.28
C ARG A 15 1.97 -2.68 10.95
N LEU A 16 1.76 -1.99 9.83
CA LEU A 16 2.57 -0.85 9.40
C LEU A 16 2.45 0.30 10.41
N GLU A 17 1.23 0.68 10.79
CA GLU A 17 0.95 1.73 11.76
C GLU A 17 1.67 1.50 13.09
N ARG A 18 1.61 0.26 13.61
CA ARG A 18 2.34 -0.13 14.81
C ARG A 18 3.86 0.03 14.66
N LEU A 19 4.43 -0.37 13.51
CA LEU A 19 5.87 -0.23 13.26
C LEU A 19 6.30 1.23 13.16
N LEU A 20 5.51 2.06 12.46
CA LEU A 20 5.76 3.50 12.33
C LEU A 20 5.70 4.21 13.68
N ALA A 21 4.65 3.95 14.47
CA ALA A 21 4.52 4.50 15.81
C ALA A 21 5.68 4.07 16.74
N ALA A 22 6.10 2.80 16.67
CA ALA A 22 7.22 2.29 17.48
C ALA A 22 8.57 2.96 17.15
N ARG A 23 8.77 3.46 15.94
CA ARG A 23 9.97 4.22 15.56
C ARG A 23 9.82 5.73 15.71
N GLY A 24 8.68 6.22 16.22
CA GLY A 24 8.42 7.64 16.50
C GLY A 24 7.88 8.43 15.32
N ASP A 25 7.37 7.77 14.27
CA ASP A 25 6.66 8.41 13.19
C ASP A 25 5.18 8.64 13.53
N GLU A 26 4.58 9.63 12.87
CA GLU A 26 3.15 9.91 12.93
C GLU A 26 2.43 9.13 11.82
N ALA A 27 1.78 8.04 12.17
CA ALA A 27 0.92 7.28 11.27
C ALA A 27 -0.52 7.76 11.36
N ALA A 28 -1.15 8.10 10.22
CA ALA A 28 -2.56 8.44 10.13
C ALA A 28 -3.26 7.44 9.19
N GLY A 29 -4.19 6.65 9.74
CA GLY A 29 -4.92 5.62 8.98
C GLY A 29 -6.30 6.10 8.53
N ILE A 30 -6.54 6.18 7.21
CA ILE A 30 -7.87 6.46 6.67
C ILE A 30 -8.72 5.19 6.79
N ILE A 31 -9.83 5.31 7.52
CA ILE A 31 -10.78 4.25 7.82
C ILE A 31 -12.18 4.64 7.38
N ARG A 32 -12.96 3.66 6.91
CA ARG A 32 -14.32 3.91 6.47
C ARG A 32 -15.32 4.03 7.63
N LYS A 33 -15.09 3.30 8.72
CA LYS A 33 -16.04 3.14 9.81
C LYS A 33 -15.50 3.69 11.11
N PRO A 34 -16.26 4.58 11.81
CA PRO A 34 -15.83 5.18 13.08
C PRO A 34 -15.47 4.14 14.16
N GLU A 35 -16.15 2.99 14.19
CA GLU A 35 -15.89 1.92 15.16
C GLU A 35 -14.50 1.27 15.03
N GLN A 36 -13.81 1.50 13.93
CA GLN A 36 -12.43 1.04 13.70
C GLN A 36 -11.38 1.92 14.39
N ALA A 37 -11.76 3.13 14.79
CA ALA A 37 -10.84 4.16 15.29
C ALA A 37 -10.06 3.75 16.55
N ASP A 38 -10.72 3.05 17.47
CA ASP A 38 -10.09 2.67 18.74
C ASP A 38 -8.96 1.65 18.57
N GLU A 39 -9.02 0.83 17.53
CA GLU A 39 -7.93 -0.10 17.22
C GLU A 39 -6.68 0.64 16.74
N LEU A 40 -6.83 1.62 15.85
CA LEU A 40 -5.71 2.45 15.39
C LEU A 40 -5.07 3.22 16.55
N ARG A 41 -5.88 3.85 17.42
CA ARG A 41 -5.36 4.57 18.59
C ARG A 41 -4.55 3.68 19.53
N ARG A 42 -4.99 2.43 19.74
CA ARG A 42 -4.23 1.46 20.56
C ARG A 42 -2.89 1.09 19.94
N LEU A 43 -2.74 1.21 18.63
CA LEU A 43 -1.47 0.98 17.92
C LEU A 43 -0.59 2.23 17.83
N GLY A 44 -1.09 3.38 18.32
CA GLY A 44 -0.38 4.65 18.27
C GLY A 44 -0.59 5.44 16.97
N ALA A 45 -1.60 5.06 16.16
CA ALA A 45 -1.93 5.74 14.92
C ALA A 45 -3.16 6.67 15.09
N GLU A 46 -3.18 7.74 14.31
CA GLU A 46 -4.31 8.66 14.21
C GLU A 46 -5.39 8.06 13.28
N PRO A 47 -6.64 7.84 13.74
CA PRO A 47 -7.71 7.42 12.86
C PRO A 47 -8.31 8.62 12.12
N VAL A 48 -8.35 8.55 10.80
CA VAL A 48 -9.02 9.51 9.91
C VAL A 48 -10.25 8.86 9.32
N VAL A 49 -11.44 9.24 9.78
CA VAL A 49 -12.69 8.65 9.25
C VAL A 49 -13.06 9.33 7.95
N LEU A 50 -12.93 8.57 6.85
CA LEU A 50 -13.29 9.01 5.49
C LEU A 50 -13.54 7.78 4.61
N ASP A 51 -14.67 7.75 3.89
CA ASP A 51 -14.97 6.69 2.93
C ASP A 51 -14.43 7.03 1.54
N LEU A 52 -13.34 6.37 1.14
CA LEU A 52 -12.70 6.60 -0.18
C LEU A 52 -13.58 6.17 -1.37
N GLU A 53 -14.65 5.39 -1.16
CA GLU A 53 -15.60 5.04 -2.23
C GLU A 53 -16.56 6.18 -2.56
N SER A 54 -16.66 7.21 -1.71
CA SER A 54 -17.57 8.36 -1.89
C SER A 54 -16.90 9.73 -1.76
N ALA A 55 -15.66 9.77 -1.27
CA ALA A 55 -14.93 11.02 -1.08
C ALA A 55 -14.50 11.65 -2.41
N SER A 56 -14.36 12.97 -2.41
CA SER A 56 -13.74 13.73 -3.49
C SER A 56 -12.21 13.77 -3.35
N VAL A 57 -11.52 14.14 -4.43
CA VAL A 57 -10.06 14.37 -4.43
C VAL A 57 -9.68 15.45 -3.41
N GLU A 58 -10.50 16.49 -3.30
CA GLU A 58 -10.32 17.61 -2.36
C GLU A 58 -10.35 17.15 -0.92
N GLU A 59 -11.38 16.40 -0.54
CA GLU A 59 -11.54 15.88 0.82
C GLU A 59 -10.37 14.95 1.23
N VAL A 60 -9.90 14.12 0.30
CA VAL A 60 -8.74 13.25 0.55
C VAL A 60 -7.45 14.06 0.62
N ALA A 61 -7.27 15.07 -0.25
CA ALA A 61 -6.09 15.94 -0.26
C ALA A 61 -5.95 16.72 1.05
N GLU A 62 -7.03 17.23 1.63
CA GLU A 62 -7.03 17.86 2.96
C GLU A 62 -6.48 16.93 4.06
N ARG A 63 -6.74 15.62 3.98
CA ARG A 63 -6.21 14.63 4.93
C ARG A 63 -4.73 14.31 4.71
N LEU A 64 -4.25 14.57 3.50
CA LEU A 64 -2.84 14.38 3.11
C LEU A 64 -1.99 15.62 3.37
N GLU A 65 -2.56 16.78 3.69
CA GLU A 65 -1.80 18.01 3.96
C GLU A 65 -0.73 17.79 5.03
N GLY A 66 0.51 18.21 4.72
CA GLY A 66 1.65 18.08 5.60
C GLY A 66 2.19 16.66 5.78
N ALA A 67 1.70 15.68 5.00
CA ALA A 67 2.27 14.34 5.01
C ALA A 67 3.59 14.30 4.23
N ASP A 68 4.57 13.56 4.75
CA ASP A 68 5.84 13.27 4.08
C ASP A 68 5.70 12.12 3.06
N ALA A 69 4.78 11.18 3.32
CA ALA A 69 4.51 10.06 2.44
C ALA A 69 3.04 9.59 2.51
N ALA A 70 2.58 9.03 1.40
CA ALA A 70 1.27 8.40 1.25
C ALA A 70 1.42 6.91 0.93
N VAL A 71 0.70 6.05 1.64
CA VAL A 71 0.69 4.59 1.41
C VAL A 71 -0.73 4.12 1.07
N PHE A 72 -0.92 3.57 -0.12
CA PHE A 72 -2.19 2.92 -0.46
C PHE A 72 -2.12 1.43 -0.12
N ALA A 73 -2.77 1.04 0.98
CA ALA A 73 -2.88 -0.33 1.46
C ALA A 73 -4.34 -0.83 1.52
N ALA A 74 -5.27 -0.09 0.90
CA ALA A 74 -6.66 -0.50 0.81
C ALA A 74 -6.87 -1.62 -0.22
N GLY A 75 -7.85 -2.43 0.03
CA GLY A 75 -8.34 -3.47 -0.87
C GLY A 75 -9.74 -3.92 -0.45
N ALA A 76 -10.51 -4.39 -1.40
CA ALA A 76 -11.90 -4.81 -1.17
C ALA A 76 -12.03 -5.99 -0.19
N GLY A 77 -10.93 -6.70 0.06
CA GLY A 77 -10.88 -7.85 0.95
C GLY A 77 -11.44 -9.15 0.33
N PRO A 78 -11.20 -10.29 0.99
CA PRO A 78 -11.76 -11.57 0.57
C PRO A 78 -13.29 -11.57 0.72
N GLY A 79 -13.97 -12.28 -0.17
CA GLY A 79 -15.45 -12.39 -0.16
C GLY A 79 -16.20 -11.16 -0.71
N SER A 80 -15.49 -10.09 -1.11
CA SER A 80 -16.11 -8.97 -1.82
C SER A 80 -16.39 -9.36 -3.28
N GLY A 81 -17.54 -8.90 -3.80
CA GLY A 81 -17.89 -9.12 -5.21
C GLY A 81 -17.04 -8.28 -6.17
N VAL A 82 -17.21 -8.57 -7.49
CA VAL A 82 -16.52 -7.88 -8.59
C VAL A 82 -16.61 -6.36 -8.50
N GLY A 83 -17.80 -5.81 -8.20
CA GLY A 83 -18.01 -4.37 -8.12
C GLY A 83 -17.06 -3.66 -7.14
N ARG A 84 -16.72 -4.31 -6.01
CA ARG A 84 -15.79 -3.70 -5.05
C ARG A 84 -14.32 -3.80 -5.46
N LYS A 85 -13.96 -4.67 -6.37
CA LYS A 85 -12.62 -4.64 -6.98
C LYS A 85 -12.44 -3.35 -7.77
N GLU A 86 -13.46 -2.97 -8.51
CA GLU A 86 -13.47 -1.74 -9.28
C GLU A 86 -13.45 -0.48 -8.40
N THR A 87 -14.34 -0.42 -7.38
CA THR A 87 -14.48 0.80 -6.56
C THR A 87 -13.34 0.98 -5.56
N VAL A 88 -12.79 -0.10 -4.99
CA VAL A 88 -11.75 -0.03 -3.95
C VAL A 88 -10.36 -0.29 -4.52
N ASP A 89 -10.16 -1.41 -5.25
CA ASP A 89 -8.82 -1.79 -5.69
C ASP A 89 -8.30 -0.89 -6.85
N ARG A 90 -9.20 -0.32 -7.67
CA ARG A 90 -8.85 0.62 -8.73
C ARG A 90 -9.24 2.07 -8.40
N ALA A 91 -10.54 2.39 -8.32
CA ALA A 91 -11.00 3.78 -8.26
C ALA A 91 -10.49 4.52 -7.00
N ALA A 92 -10.50 3.88 -5.82
CA ALA A 92 -9.96 4.50 -4.61
C ALA A 92 -8.43 4.66 -4.66
N ALA A 93 -7.71 3.79 -5.38
CA ALA A 93 -6.26 3.95 -5.57
C ALA A 93 -5.95 5.17 -6.47
N VAL A 94 -6.69 5.34 -7.56
CA VAL A 94 -6.61 6.50 -8.44
C VAL A 94 -6.92 7.78 -7.67
N LEU A 95 -8.06 7.81 -6.96
CA LEU A 95 -8.47 8.94 -6.11
C LEU A 95 -7.37 9.36 -5.12
N PHE A 96 -6.78 8.38 -4.44
CA PHE A 96 -5.75 8.64 -3.43
C PHE A 96 -4.44 9.15 -4.04
N ALA A 97 -4.08 8.66 -5.23
CA ALA A 97 -2.93 9.15 -5.97
C ALA A 97 -3.13 10.60 -6.46
N ASP A 98 -4.31 10.92 -7.01
CA ASP A 98 -4.66 12.29 -7.42
C ASP A 98 -4.66 13.26 -6.23
N ALA A 99 -5.18 12.80 -5.08
CA ALA A 99 -5.17 13.57 -3.86
C ALA A 99 -3.74 13.82 -3.34
N ALA A 100 -2.85 12.83 -3.45
CA ALA A 100 -1.44 13.00 -3.11
C ALA A 100 -0.75 14.04 -4.00
N VAL A 101 -0.98 13.99 -5.31
CA VAL A 101 -0.50 15.01 -6.26
C VAL A 101 -1.02 16.40 -5.87
N ARG A 102 -2.33 16.52 -5.60
CA ARG A 102 -2.96 17.79 -5.23
C ARG A 102 -2.44 18.36 -3.91
N ALA A 103 -2.17 17.51 -2.92
CA ALA A 103 -1.61 17.89 -1.62
C ALA A 103 -0.09 18.14 -1.66
N GLY A 104 0.58 17.87 -2.78
CA GLY A 104 2.03 18.01 -2.93
C GLY A 104 2.84 16.89 -2.23
N VAL A 105 2.21 15.78 -1.88
CA VAL A 105 2.86 14.62 -1.27
C VAL A 105 3.51 13.77 -2.36
N ARG A 106 4.81 13.91 -2.53
CA ARG A 106 5.54 13.24 -3.62
C ARG A 106 5.76 11.75 -3.38
N ARG A 107 6.17 11.38 -2.13
CA ARG A 107 6.48 9.98 -1.82
C ARG A 107 5.19 9.15 -1.74
N PHE A 108 5.03 8.20 -2.66
CA PHE A 108 3.83 7.38 -2.79
C PHE A 108 4.18 5.89 -2.89
N VAL A 109 3.63 5.06 -2.01
CA VAL A 109 3.81 3.60 -2.07
C VAL A 109 2.44 2.93 -2.21
N ILE A 110 2.28 2.08 -3.22
CA ILE A 110 1.05 1.31 -3.41
C ILE A 110 1.28 -0.18 -3.19
N VAL A 111 0.41 -0.79 -2.37
CA VAL A 111 0.33 -2.24 -2.22
C VAL A 111 -0.56 -2.81 -3.32
N SER A 112 0.09 -3.46 -4.27
CA SER A 112 -0.51 -4.14 -5.40
C SER A 112 -0.55 -5.67 -5.18
N SER A 113 -0.41 -6.45 -6.22
CA SER A 113 -0.39 -7.92 -6.18
C SER A 113 0.55 -8.48 -7.26
N MET A 114 1.21 -9.58 -6.98
CA MET A 114 1.81 -10.38 -8.04
C MET A 114 0.76 -10.78 -9.06
N GLY A 115 1.10 -10.76 -10.35
CA GLY A 115 0.18 -11.03 -11.45
C GLY A 115 -0.75 -9.86 -11.81
N ALA A 116 -0.65 -8.71 -11.15
CA ALA A 116 -1.40 -7.50 -11.52
C ALA A 116 -1.03 -7.06 -12.94
N ASP A 117 -2.05 -7.05 -13.83
CA ASP A 117 -1.91 -6.71 -15.24
C ASP A 117 -3.21 -6.04 -15.73
N PRO A 118 -3.17 -4.83 -16.30
CA PRO A 118 -4.36 -4.18 -16.86
C PRO A 118 -4.98 -4.96 -18.04
N ALA A 119 -4.19 -5.81 -18.70
CA ALA A 119 -4.66 -6.68 -19.79
C ALA A 119 -5.06 -8.09 -19.32
N HIS A 120 -5.13 -8.34 -17.99
CA HIS A 120 -5.51 -9.65 -17.47
C HIS A 120 -6.92 -10.04 -17.92
N GLU A 121 -7.03 -11.19 -18.58
CA GLU A 121 -8.28 -11.72 -19.12
C GLU A 121 -9.00 -12.58 -18.07
N GLY A 122 -10.32 -12.75 -18.25
CA GLY A 122 -11.17 -13.54 -17.37
C GLY A 122 -12.17 -12.70 -16.59
N ASP A 123 -13.22 -13.38 -16.10
CA ASP A 123 -14.37 -12.75 -15.43
C ASP A 123 -14.56 -13.25 -13.99
N GLU A 124 -13.68 -14.14 -13.52
CA GLU A 124 -13.72 -14.56 -12.12
C GLU A 124 -13.29 -13.40 -11.20
N VAL A 125 -13.73 -13.43 -9.96
CA VAL A 125 -13.43 -12.36 -8.99
C VAL A 125 -11.93 -12.09 -8.87
N PHE A 126 -11.10 -13.13 -9.01
CA PHE A 126 -9.65 -12.99 -8.92
C PHE A 126 -9.05 -12.36 -10.20
N ASP A 127 -9.59 -12.68 -11.37
CA ASP A 127 -9.16 -12.06 -12.64
C ASP A 127 -9.47 -10.57 -12.65
N VAL A 128 -10.69 -10.20 -12.25
CA VAL A 128 -11.09 -8.80 -12.10
C VAL A 128 -10.22 -8.07 -11.06
N TYR A 129 -9.85 -8.74 -9.99
CA TYR A 129 -8.92 -8.18 -8.99
C TYR A 129 -7.54 -7.90 -9.60
N LEU A 130 -6.95 -8.83 -10.34
CA LEU A 130 -5.63 -8.65 -10.96
C LEU A 130 -5.65 -7.54 -12.00
N ARG A 131 -6.73 -7.44 -12.78
CA ARG A 131 -6.92 -6.36 -13.74
C ARG A 131 -7.05 -5.01 -13.04
N ALA A 132 -7.90 -4.89 -12.02
CA ALA A 132 -8.08 -3.66 -11.24
C ALA A 132 -6.78 -3.17 -10.59
N LYS A 133 -5.98 -4.09 -10.01
CA LYS A 133 -4.66 -3.76 -9.49
C LYS A 133 -3.68 -3.33 -10.59
N GLY A 134 -3.70 -4.00 -11.73
CA GLY A 134 -2.88 -3.65 -12.88
C GLY A 134 -3.19 -2.27 -13.44
N GLU A 135 -4.47 -1.91 -13.54
CA GLU A 135 -4.93 -0.58 -13.96
C GLU A 135 -4.52 0.51 -12.96
N ALA A 136 -4.66 0.25 -11.65
CA ALA A 136 -4.18 1.16 -10.62
C ALA A 136 -2.65 1.36 -10.69
N ASP A 137 -1.88 0.28 -10.84
CA ASP A 137 -0.43 0.34 -11.03
C ASP A 137 -0.04 1.17 -12.25
N ALA A 138 -0.72 0.95 -13.38
CA ALA A 138 -0.47 1.69 -14.63
C ALA A 138 -0.77 3.19 -14.47
N TYR A 139 -1.88 3.53 -13.79
CA TYR A 139 -2.23 4.91 -13.50
C TYR A 139 -1.16 5.61 -12.65
N VAL A 140 -0.80 5.01 -11.50
CA VAL A 140 0.20 5.57 -10.57
C VAL A 140 1.56 5.76 -11.27
N ARG A 141 1.98 4.81 -12.10
CA ARG A 141 3.23 4.89 -12.87
C ARG A 141 3.24 6.01 -13.90
N GLY A 142 2.07 6.46 -14.35
CA GLY A 142 1.92 7.59 -15.27
C GLY A 142 1.98 8.97 -14.62
N LEU A 143 2.06 9.05 -13.27
CA LEU A 143 2.06 10.32 -12.54
C LEU A 143 3.48 10.80 -12.24
N ASP A 144 4.05 11.64 -13.10
CA ASP A 144 5.40 12.21 -12.95
C ASP A 144 5.57 13.08 -11.68
N ALA A 145 4.46 13.53 -11.11
CA ALA A 145 4.46 14.31 -9.86
C ALA A 145 4.74 13.45 -8.62
N LEU A 146 4.68 12.12 -8.72
CA LEU A 146 4.90 11.19 -7.62
C LEU A 146 6.24 10.47 -7.72
N ASP A 147 6.92 10.38 -6.60
CA ASP A 147 8.06 9.48 -6.36
C ASP A 147 7.47 8.11 -5.93
N TRP A 148 6.83 7.43 -6.88
CA TRP A 148 6.05 6.23 -6.60
C TRP A 148 6.90 4.96 -6.49
N THR A 149 6.43 4.02 -5.67
CA THR A 149 6.90 2.62 -5.65
C THR A 149 5.69 1.69 -5.65
N VAL A 150 5.64 0.73 -6.56
CA VAL A 150 4.63 -0.32 -6.62
C VAL A 150 5.18 -1.57 -5.95
N LEU A 151 4.59 -2.01 -4.84
CA LEU A 151 4.93 -3.23 -4.14
C LEU A 151 3.91 -4.32 -4.48
N ARG A 152 4.37 -5.43 -5.06
CA ARG A 152 3.57 -6.59 -5.47
C ARG A 152 3.87 -7.80 -4.60
N PRO A 153 3.20 -7.97 -3.45
CA PRO A 153 3.38 -9.15 -2.61
C PRO A 153 2.87 -10.41 -3.30
N GLY A 154 3.52 -11.53 -2.99
CA GLY A 154 2.99 -12.85 -3.29
C GLY A 154 1.82 -13.23 -2.39
N ARG A 155 1.54 -14.53 -2.25
CA ARG A 155 0.44 -15.02 -1.43
C ARG A 155 0.60 -14.63 0.05
N LEU A 156 -0.27 -13.78 0.54
CA LEU A 156 -0.24 -13.28 1.92
C LEU A 156 -0.59 -14.39 2.91
N THR A 157 0.18 -14.48 4.01
CA THR A 157 -0.11 -15.37 5.14
C THR A 157 -0.23 -14.60 6.45
N ASP A 158 -0.82 -15.25 7.47
CA ASP A 158 -0.92 -14.72 8.84
C ASP A 158 0.11 -15.37 9.78
N ASP A 159 1.11 -16.05 9.21
CA ASP A 159 2.25 -16.53 9.97
C ASP A 159 3.04 -15.36 10.56
N ALA A 160 3.80 -15.62 11.63
CA ALA A 160 4.70 -14.63 12.20
C ALA A 160 5.74 -14.18 11.18
N GLY A 161 6.03 -12.88 11.15
CA GLY A 161 7.08 -12.32 10.31
C GLY A 161 8.45 -12.87 10.66
N THR A 162 9.27 -13.06 9.65
CA THR A 162 10.64 -13.56 9.79
C THR A 162 11.69 -12.44 9.74
N GLY A 163 11.27 -11.23 9.31
CA GLY A 163 12.18 -10.13 8.99
C GLY A 163 13.09 -10.40 7.80
N ARG A 164 12.80 -11.45 7.02
CA ARG A 164 13.60 -11.90 5.89
C ARG A 164 12.78 -12.07 4.64
N VAL A 165 13.23 -11.47 3.54
CA VAL A 165 12.47 -11.36 2.30
C VAL A 165 13.37 -11.58 1.07
N ARG A 166 12.71 -11.80 -0.08
CA ARG A 166 13.24 -11.55 -1.40
C ARG A 166 12.42 -10.41 -2.01
N LEU A 167 13.09 -9.33 -2.38
CA LEU A 167 12.52 -8.13 -2.99
C LEU A 167 13.30 -7.86 -4.28
N GLU A 168 12.65 -8.03 -5.41
CA GLU A 168 13.25 -7.93 -6.73
C GLU A 168 12.21 -7.47 -7.75
N ALA A 169 12.61 -7.09 -8.97
CA ALA A 169 11.68 -6.82 -10.06
C ALA A 169 10.81 -8.05 -10.39
N HIS A 170 11.40 -9.26 -10.31
CA HIS A 170 10.71 -10.55 -10.50
C HIS A 170 11.26 -11.60 -9.55
N THR A 171 10.40 -12.19 -8.73
CA THR A 171 10.78 -13.19 -7.71
C THR A 171 10.37 -14.61 -8.05
N GLY A 172 9.46 -14.80 -9.01
CA GLY A 172 8.94 -16.11 -9.41
C GLY A 172 7.81 -16.67 -8.54
N GLY A 173 7.26 -15.86 -7.64
CA GLY A 173 6.13 -16.24 -6.79
C GLY A 173 6.53 -16.92 -5.48
N GLY A 174 5.62 -16.88 -4.50
CA GLY A 174 5.80 -17.47 -3.18
C GLY A 174 4.90 -16.84 -2.11
N PRO A 175 4.87 -17.40 -0.89
CA PRO A 175 4.17 -16.80 0.24
C PRO A 175 4.97 -15.67 0.87
N ILE A 176 4.26 -14.80 1.62
CA ILE A 176 4.85 -13.74 2.45
C ILE A 176 3.94 -13.44 3.65
N PRO A 177 4.46 -13.42 4.88
CA PRO A 177 3.73 -12.93 6.05
C PRO A 177 3.36 -11.46 5.92
N ARG A 178 2.16 -11.08 6.35
CA ARG A 178 1.73 -9.67 6.39
C ARG A 178 2.62 -8.80 7.26
N ASP A 179 3.23 -9.37 8.30
CA ASP A 179 4.22 -8.68 9.12
C ASP A 179 5.45 -8.27 8.30
N ASP A 180 5.96 -9.16 7.44
CA ASP A 180 7.12 -8.86 6.59
C ASP A 180 6.76 -7.86 5.47
N VAL A 181 5.53 -7.90 4.93
CA VAL A 181 5.05 -6.86 4.00
C VAL A 181 5.04 -5.49 4.68
N ALA A 182 4.51 -5.40 5.90
CA ALA A 182 4.48 -4.15 6.67
C ALA A 182 5.89 -3.65 6.99
N ALA A 183 6.83 -4.53 7.32
CA ALA A 183 8.22 -4.17 7.55
C ALA A 183 8.89 -3.61 6.28
N VAL A 184 8.63 -4.21 5.11
CA VAL A 184 9.12 -3.68 3.83
C VAL A 184 8.51 -2.31 3.53
N LEU A 185 7.21 -2.12 3.74
CA LEU A 185 6.55 -0.82 3.55
C LEU A 185 7.18 0.27 4.44
N ALA A 186 7.45 -0.05 5.70
CA ALA A 186 8.10 0.88 6.64
C ALA A 186 9.50 1.31 6.16
N GLU A 187 10.28 0.44 5.54
CA GLU A 187 11.57 0.78 4.94
C GLU A 187 11.41 1.54 3.62
N LEU A 188 10.41 1.17 2.78
CA LEU A 188 10.20 1.81 1.49
C LEU A 188 9.80 3.28 1.62
N VAL A 189 8.99 3.66 2.61
CA VAL A 189 8.58 5.08 2.78
C VAL A 189 9.78 6.00 3.00
N ASP A 190 10.87 5.48 3.63
CA ASP A 190 12.11 6.21 3.88
C ASP A 190 13.17 6.04 2.78
N SER A 191 12.84 5.32 1.70
CA SER A 191 13.80 4.97 0.66
C SER A 191 13.48 5.67 -0.67
N PRO A 192 13.80 6.96 -0.85
CA PRO A 192 13.49 7.69 -2.08
C PRO A 192 14.15 7.09 -3.32
N ALA A 193 15.27 6.37 -3.17
CA ALA A 193 15.95 5.68 -4.25
C ALA A 193 15.15 4.50 -4.84
N THR A 194 14.03 4.12 -4.23
CA THR A 194 13.08 3.14 -4.79
C THR A 194 11.98 3.77 -5.63
N ALA A 195 12.01 5.09 -5.85
CA ALA A 195 11.08 5.79 -6.73
C ALA A 195 11.20 5.26 -8.17
N GLY A 196 10.04 5.06 -8.81
CA GLY A 196 9.96 4.51 -10.17
C GLY A 196 10.10 2.99 -10.25
N LEU A 197 10.18 2.28 -9.12
CA LEU A 197 10.32 0.83 -9.12
C LEU A 197 8.99 0.10 -8.90
N THR A 198 8.81 -0.99 -9.66
CA THR A 198 7.80 -2.02 -9.41
C THR A 198 8.53 -3.26 -8.89
N LEU A 199 8.19 -3.70 -7.69
CA LEU A 199 8.93 -4.71 -6.94
C LEU A 199 7.99 -5.84 -6.49
N GLU A 200 8.36 -7.06 -6.80
CA GLU A 200 7.74 -8.26 -6.25
C GLU A 200 8.36 -8.62 -4.90
N LEU A 201 7.54 -9.13 -3.98
CA LEU A 201 7.92 -9.44 -2.61
C LEU A 201 7.44 -10.83 -2.19
N ILE A 202 8.38 -11.68 -1.78
CA ILE A 202 8.11 -12.98 -1.16
C ILE A 202 9.03 -13.21 0.05
N SER A 203 8.76 -14.23 0.87
CA SER A 203 9.70 -14.69 1.89
C SER A 203 11.03 -15.08 1.24
N GLY A 204 12.15 -14.78 1.89
CA GLY A 204 13.47 -15.01 1.33
C GLY A 204 14.60 -14.97 2.35
N PRO A 205 15.86 -14.97 1.92
CA PRO A 205 16.98 -15.07 2.83
C PRO A 205 17.51 -13.72 3.34
N ALA A 206 17.18 -12.60 2.67
CA ALA A 206 17.77 -11.29 2.99
C ALA A 206 16.99 -10.57 4.12
N PRO A 207 17.65 -9.96 5.11
CA PRO A 207 16.99 -9.04 6.02
C PRO A 207 16.28 -7.92 5.25
N VAL A 208 15.11 -7.47 5.73
CA VAL A 208 14.27 -6.46 5.05
C VAL A 208 15.07 -5.21 4.66
N SER A 209 15.84 -4.63 5.59
CA SER A 209 16.62 -3.42 5.32
C SER A 209 17.72 -3.63 4.25
N VAL A 210 18.29 -4.84 4.19
CA VAL A 210 19.28 -5.20 3.17
C VAL A 210 18.61 -5.36 1.81
N ALA A 211 17.46 -6.03 1.75
CA ALA A 211 16.71 -6.22 0.52
C ALA A 211 16.27 -4.88 -0.10
N VAL A 212 15.74 -3.94 0.72
CA VAL A 212 15.34 -2.61 0.23
C VAL A 212 16.54 -1.80 -0.27
N LYS A 213 17.66 -1.81 0.47
CA LYS A 213 18.89 -1.12 0.02
C LYS A 213 19.44 -1.69 -1.27
N SER A 214 19.35 -3.02 -1.47
CA SER A 214 19.85 -3.68 -2.68
C SER A 214 19.11 -3.23 -3.94
N VAL A 215 17.79 -3.06 -3.89
CA VAL A 215 17.01 -2.60 -5.05
C VAL A 215 17.14 -1.10 -5.28
N ALA A 216 17.45 -0.32 -4.24
CA ALA A 216 17.67 1.12 -4.32
C ALA A 216 19.04 1.50 -4.94
N GLY A 217 19.99 0.59 -4.98
CA GLY A 217 21.35 0.81 -5.47
C GLY A 217 21.62 0.35 -6.90
N ASN A 218 20.62 -0.21 -7.58
CA ASN A 218 20.65 -0.62 -8.98
C ASN A 218 19.96 0.45 -9.84
#